data_adc350ad242ca0bc8e53acbbae1a881a
#
_entry.id   adc350ad242ca0bc8e53acbbae1a881a
#
_cell.length_a   1.000
_cell.length_b   1.000
_cell.length_c   1.000
_cell.angle_alpha   90.00
_cell.angle_beta   90.00
_cell.angle_gamma   90.00
#
_symmetry.space_group_name_H-M   'P 1'
#
loop_
_entity.id
_entity.type
_entity.pdbx_description
1 polymer ?
#
loop_
_entity_poly.entity_id
_entity_poly.type
_entity_poly.pdbx_seq_one_letter_code
_entity_poly.pdbx_strand_id
1 'polypeptide(L)'
;MVEITDEYVKARLAQARTYCLLLLKAGPAYQPPDARSPEQAAIVREHGRRNMQLQAEGKVALVGPVAGARPIVGMSVFSVPEAEARAIMAADPAVKAGILTADFATWYGFPGDKLPEA
;
A
#
# COMPACT_ATOMS: atom_id res chain seq x y z
N MET A 1 -12.77 -24.48 17.86
CA MET A 1 -12.78 -23.91 16.50
C MET A 1 -14.11 -23.20 16.25
N VAL A 2 -14.07 -22.02 15.65
CA VAL A 2 -15.31 -21.29 15.32
C VAL A 2 -15.97 -21.96 14.11
N GLU A 3 -17.27 -22.22 14.21
CA GLU A 3 -18.03 -22.77 13.11
C GLU A 3 -18.53 -21.65 12.20
N ILE A 4 -18.31 -21.81 10.88
CA ILE A 4 -18.72 -20.83 9.87
C ILE A 4 -19.86 -21.46 9.06
N THR A 5 -21.06 -20.90 9.20
CA THR A 5 -22.25 -21.37 8.49
C THR A 5 -22.31 -20.80 7.08
N ASP A 6 -23.12 -21.42 6.23
CA ASP A 6 -23.35 -20.91 4.86
C ASP A 6 -23.96 -19.51 4.88
N GLU A 7 -24.86 -19.25 5.82
CA GLU A 7 -25.48 -17.92 6.01
C GLU A 7 -24.43 -16.87 6.36
N TYR A 8 -23.48 -17.21 7.24
CA TYR A 8 -22.40 -16.31 7.60
C TYR A 8 -21.53 -15.98 6.37
N VAL A 9 -21.17 -17.00 5.59
CA VAL A 9 -20.36 -16.82 4.37
C VAL A 9 -21.06 -15.88 3.40
N LYS A 10 -22.35 -16.11 3.15
CA LYS A 10 -23.15 -15.29 2.25
C LYS A 10 -23.22 -13.83 2.71
N ALA A 11 -23.49 -13.63 3.99
CA ALA A 11 -23.60 -12.29 4.57
C ALA A 11 -22.24 -11.58 4.51
N ARG A 12 -21.16 -12.27 4.82
CA ARG A 12 -19.81 -11.70 4.80
C ARG A 12 -19.42 -11.27 3.38
N LEU A 13 -19.63 -12.14 2.40
CA LEU A 13 -19.30 -11.84 1.01
C LEU A 13 -20.09 -10.64 0.47
N ALA A 14 -21.33 -10.46 0.93
CA ALA A 14 -22.16 -9.34 0.53
C ALA A 14 -21.63 -7.99 1.04
N GLN A 15 -20.78 -7.99 2.05
CA GLN A 15 -20.18 -6.77 2.61
C GLN A 15 -18.93 -6.30 1.85
N ALA A 16 -18.41 -7.12 0.96
CA ALA A 16 -17.17 -6.79 0.24
C ALA A 16 -17.31 -5.49 -0.55
N ARG A 17 -16.23 -4.72 -0.57
CA ARG A 17 -16.10 -3.48 -1.35
C ARG A 17 -14.79 -3.53 -2.13
N THR A 18 -14.72 -2.75 -3.20
CA THR A 18 -13.50 -2.65 -3.98
C THR A 18 -12.62 -1.53 -3.44
N TYR A 19 -11.32 -1.81 -3.40
CA TYR A 19 -10.29 -0.85 -3.00
C TYR A 19 -9.19 -0.87 -4.04
N CYS A 20 -8.43 0.19 -4.14
CA CYS A 20 -7.28 0.24 -5.03
C CYS A 20 -6.06 -0.29 -4.27
N LEU A 21 -5.51 -1.40 -4.74
CA LEU A 21 -4.30 -1.99 -4.18
C LEU A 21 -3.10 -1.46 -4.94
N LEU A 22 -2.14 -0.91 -4.20
CA LEU A 22 -0.86 -0.48 -4.75
C LEU A 22 0.20 -1.50 -4.36
N LEU A 23 0.95 -1.97 -5.36
CA LEU A 23 2.16 -2.73 -5.15
C LEU A 23 3.34 -1.86 -5.57
N LEU A 24 4.21 -1.56 -4.62
CA LEU A 24 5.44 -0.82 -4.89
C LEU A 24 6.55 -1.81 -5.20
N LYS A 25 7.24 -1.57 -6.31
CA LYS A 25 8.35 -2.40 -6.75
C LYS A 25 9.63 -1.59 -6.74
N ALA A 26 10.75 -2.30 -6.58
CA ALA A 26 12.08 -1.69 -6.73
C ALA A 26 12.21 -1.13 -8.14
N GLY A 27 12.48 0.16 -8.24
CA GLY A 27 12.69 0.85 -9.51
C GLY A 27 14.15 0.78 -9.95
N PRO A 28 14.49 1.39 -11.11
CA PRO A 28 15.86 1.33 -11.64
C PRO A 28 16.93 1.90 -10.70
N ALA A 29 16.56 2.88 -9.88
CA ALA A 29 17.50 3.53 -8.96
C ALA A 29 17.48 2.95 -7.55
N TYR A 30 16.69 1.89 -7.30
CA TYR A 30 16.49 1.33 -5.97
C TYR A 30 17.81 0.84 -5.36
N GLN A 31 18.06 1.24 -4.12
CA GLN A 31 19.14 0.71 -3.29
C GLN A 31 18.52 0.07 -2.04
N PRO A 32 18.99 -1.13 -1.64
CA PRO A 32 18.49 -1.78 -0.42
C PRO A 32 18.72 -0.91 0.82
N PRO A 33 17.95 -1.10 1.91
CA PRO A 33 18.05 -0.26 3.10
C PRO A 33 19.47 -0.14 3.69
N ASP A 34 20.24 -1.23 3.65
CA ASP A 34 21.60 -1.27 4.19
C ASP A 34 22.67 -0.69 3.25
N ALA A 35 22.30 -0.37 2.01
CA ALA A 35 23.22 0.14 0.99
C ALA A 35 22.80 1.50 0.43
N ARG A 36 21.81 2.17 1.05
CA ARG A 36 21.31 3.47 0.57
C ARG A 36 22.29 4.59 0.78
N SER A 37 22.43 5.43 -0.26
CA SER A 37 23.11 6.70 -0.11
C SER A 37 22.34 7.60 0.83
N PRO A 38 22.99 8.62 1.45
CA PRO A 38 22.27 9.61 2.27
C PRO A 38 21.16 10.31 1.50
N GLU A 39 21.35 10.63 0.23
CA GLU A 39 20.33 11.26 -0.60
C GLU A 39 19.12 10.35 -0.78
N GLN A 40 19.36 9.08 -1.08
CA GLN A 40 18.26 8.16 -1.27
C GLN A 40 17.51 7.88 0.04
N ALA A 41 18.26 7.76 1.15
CA ALA A 41 17.64 7.58 2.47
C ALA A 41 16.71 8.75 2.81
N ALA A 42 17.11 9.97 2.45
CA ALA A 42 16.29 11.16 2.69
C ALA A 42 14.99 11.13 1.86
N ILE A 43 15.09 10.73 0.59
CA ILE A 43 13.93 10.63 -0.30
C ILE A 43 12.96 9.55 0.22
N VAL A 44 13.47 8.40 0.63
CA VAL A 44 12.66 7.31 1.16
C VAL A 44 11.98 7.72 2.47
N ARG A 45 12.66 8.52 3.29
CA ARG A 45 12.06 9.06 4.52
C ARG A 45 10.88 9.98 4.20
N GLU A 46 11.01 10.83 3.20
CA GLU A 46 9.90 11.70 2.78
C GLU A 46 8.75 10.91 2.16
N HIS A 47 9.05 9.85 1.41
CA HIS A 47 8.06 8.90 0.95
C HIS A 47 7.27 8.30 2.13
N GLY A 48 7.96 7.86 3.17
CA GLY A 48 7.32 7.32 4.37
C GLY A 48 6.46 8.35 5.10
N ARG A 49 6.97 9.58 5.23
CA ARG A 49 6.21 10.68 5.86
C ARG A 49 4.93 10.96 5.08
N ARG A 50 5.02 10.97 3.76
CA ARG A 50 3.87 11.19 2.89
C ARG A 50 2.82 10.09 3.04
N ASN A 51 3.27 8.84 3.16
CA ASN A 51 2.35 7.71 3.40
C ASN A 51 1.60 7.90 4.73
N MET A 52 2.28 8.32 5.78
CA MET A 52 1.64 8.60 7.08
C MET A 52 0.62 9.72 6.98
N GLN A 53 0.93 10.75 6.20
CA GLN A 53 0.01 11.86 5.95
C GLN A 53 -1.24 11.38 5.21
N LEU A 54 -1.07 10.59 4.16
CA LEU A 54 -2.18 10.03 3.40
C LEU A 54 -3.07 9.14 4.27
N GLN A 55 -2.47 8.38 5.18
CA GLN A 55 -3.22 7.55 6.11
C GLN A 55 -3.98 8.41 7.12
N ALA A 56 -3.36 9.45 7.64
CA ALA A 56 -4.01 10.38 8.57
C ALA A 56 -5.18 11.11 7.89
N GLU A 57 -5.10 11.37 6.59
CA GLU A 57 -6.16 12.00 5.80
C GLU A 57 -7.26 11.03 5.37
N GLY A 58 -7.12 9.74 5.68
CA GLY A 58 -8.10 8.73 5.33
C GLY A 58 -8.04 8.27 3.87
N LYS A 59 -7.01 8.64 3.12
CA LYS A 59 -6.87 8.24 1.70
C LYS A 59 -6.20 6.88 1.54
N VAL A 60 -5.43 6.46 2.51
CA VAL A 60 -4.77 5.16 2.59
C VAL A 60 -5.23 4.48 3.87
N ALA A 61 -5.75 3.27 3.74
CA ALA A 61 -6.21 2.50 4.91
C ALA A 61 -5.06 1.73 5.54
N LEU A 62 -4.30 1.00 4.72
CA LEU A 62 -3.18 0.18 5.16
C LEU A 62 -1.97 0.48 4.28
N VAL A 63 -0.79 0.51 4.87
CA VAL A 63 0.46 0.77 4.15
C VAL A 63 1.62 0.17 4.93
N GLY A 64 2.58 -0.39 4.22
CA GLY A 64 3.78 -0.89 4.86
C GLY A 64 4.78 -1.47 3.87
N PRO A 65 6.05 -1.61 4.30
CA PRO A 65 7.05 -2.29 3.50
C PRO A 65 6.79 -3.79 3.44
N VAL A 66 7.25 -4.41 2.36
CA VAL A 66 7.16 -5.86 2.15
C VAL A 66 8.58 -6.38 2.02
N ALA A 67 8.90 -7.43 2.77
CA ALA A 67 10.20 -8.10 2.72
C ALA A 67 10.04 -9.50 2.11
N GLY A 68 11.10 -9.99 1.45
CA GLY A 68 11.15 -11.36 0.95
C GLY A 68 10.36 -11.61 -0.34
N ALA A 69 9.89 -10.57 -1.02
CA ALA A 69 9.08 -10.71 -2.22
C ALA A 69 9.58 -9.83 -3.38
N ARG A 70 10.87 -9.54 -3.39
CA ARG A 70 11.46 -8.69 -4.43
C ARG A 70 11.08 -9.19 -5.84
N PRO A 71 10.67 -8.31 -6.78
CA PRO A 71 10.82 -6.85 -6.75
C PRO A 71 9.79 -6.09 -5.92
N ILE A 72 8.79 -6.74 -5.32
CA ILE A 72 7.79 -6.07 -4.47
C ILE A 72 8.47 -5.68 -3.16
N VAL A 73 8.42 -4.39 -2.82
CA VAL A 73 9.07 -3.83 -1.63
C VAL A 73 8.11 -3.06 -0.74
N GLY A 74 6.87 -2.89 -1.15
CA GLY A 74 5.84 -2.22 -0.34
C GLY A 74 4.45 -2.46 -0.88
N MET A 75 3.44 -2.14 -0.05
CA MET A 75 2.04 -2.23 -0.47
C MET A 75 1.22 -1.17 0.24
N SER A 76 0.14 -0.76 -0.40
CA SER A 76 -0.85 0.14 0.19
C SER A 76 -2.24 -0.23 -0.28
N VAL A 77 -3.22 0.00 0.58
CA VAL A 77 -4.64 -0.11 0.23
C VAL A 77 -5.23 1.28 0.29
N PHE A 78 -5.64 1.81 -0.87
CA PHE A 78 -6.26 3.14 -0.99
C PHE A 78 -7.77 3.04 -0.84
N SER A 79 -8.33 4.02 -0.14
CA SER A 79 -9.78 4.21 -0.03
C SER A 79 -10.33 5.15 -1.10
N VAL A 80 -9.45 5.74 -1.91
CA VAL A 80 -9.82 6.63 -3.03
C VAL A 80 -9.85 5.84 -4.34
N PRO A 81 -10.53 6.34 -5.39
CA PRO A 81 -10.53 5.67 -6.69
C PRO A 81 -9.14 5.56 -7.30
N GLU A 82 -8.95 4.58 -8.21
CA GLU A 82 -7.65 4.31 -8.82
C GLU A 82 -7.06 5.54 -9.52
N ALA A 83 -7.88 6.33 -10.20
CA ALA A 83 -7.39 7.53 -10.89
C ALA A 83 -6.75 8.52 -9.92
N GLU A 84 -7.35 8.69 -8.74
CA GLU A 84 -6.78 9.56 -7.70
C GLU A 84 -5.53 8.92 -7.09
N ALA A 85 -5.55 7.61 -6.82
CA ALA A 85 -4.39 6.89 -6.30
C ALA A 85 -3.20 7.00 -7.26
N ARG A 86 -3.43 6.89 -8.56
CA ARG A 86 -2.37 7.05 -9.57
C ARG A 86 -1.78 8.45 -9.54
N ALA A 87 -2.62 9.48 -9.42
CA ALA A 87 -2.15 10.86 -9.33
C ALA A 87 -1.33 11.09 -8.05
N ILE A 88 -1.78 10.52 -6.94
CA ILE A 88 -1.06 10.60 -5.66
C ILE A 88 0.33 9.99 -5.80
N MET A 89 0.43 8.81 -6.38
CA MET A 89 1.72 8.10 -6.50
C MET A 89 2.62 8.74 -7.55
N ALA A 90 2.08 9.32 -8.60
CA ALA A 90 2.88 10.05 -9.59
C ALA A 90 3.61 11.25 -8.96
N ALA A 91 3.07 11.80 -7.88
CA ALA A 91 3.67 12.92 -7.15
C ALA A 91 4.59 12.47 -6.01
N ASP A 92 4.71 11.17 -5.77
CA ASP A 92 5.55 10.64 -4.69
C ASP A 92 7.04 10.85 -4.98
N PRO A 93 7.83 11.36 -4.03
CA PRO A 93 9.25 11.67 -4.28
C PRO A 93 10.08 10.45 -4.66
N ALA A 94 9.81 9.27 -4.11
CA ALA A 94 10.55 8.06 -4.43
C ALA A 94 10.19 7.52 -5.82
N VAL A 95 8.93 7.67 -6.23
CA VAL A 95 8.49 7.32 -7.58
C VAL A 95 9.11 8.27 -8.60
N LYS A 96 9.09 9.57 -8.32
CA LYS A 96 9.68 10.58 -9.21
C LYS A 96 11.19 10.39 -9.38
N ALA A 97 11.87 9.90 -8.36
CA ALA A 97 13.31 9.65 -8.40
C ALA A 97 13.69 8.30 -9.03
N GLY A 98 12.72 7.49 -9.45
CA GLY A 98 12.99 6.18 -10.02
C GLY A 98 13.40 5.11 -9.01
N ILE A 99 13.26 5.40 -7.72
CA ILE A 99 13.57 4.44 -6.65
C ILE A 99 12.49 3.37 -6.57
N LEU A 100 11.23 3.78 -6.75
CA LEU A 100 10.07 2.89 -6.70
C LEU A 100 9.26 3.02 -7.98
N THR A 101 8.62 1.92 -8.38
CA THR A 101 7.59 1.91 -9.42
C THR A 101 6.29 1.43 -8.80
N ALA A 102 5.17 1.90 -9.33
CA ALA A 102 3.85 1.65 -8.77
C ALA A 102 3.01 0.82 -9.73
N ASP A 103 2.51 -0.32 -9.26
CA ASP A 103 1.51 -1.12 -9.96
C ASP A 103 0.21 -1.06 -9.18
N PHE A 104 -0.90 -1.01 -9.91
CA PHE A 104 -2.23 -0.87 -9.30
C PHE A 104 -3.10 -2.07 -9.67
N ALA A 105 -3.91 -2.50 -8.71
CA ALA A 105 -4.86 -3.58 -8.88
C ALA A 105 -6.13 -3.28 -8.08
N THR A 106 -7.21 -3.99 -8.40
CA THR A 106 -8.42 -3.94 -7.61
C THR A 106 -8.37 -5.03 -6.55
N TRP A 107 -8.63 -4.67 -5.32
CA TRP A 107 -8.72 -5.61 -4.21
C TRP A 107 -10.12 -5.57 -3.62
N TYR A 108 -10.64 -6.77 -3.31
CA TYR A 108 -11.93 -6.91 -2.67
C TYR A 108 -11.71 -7.12 -1.19
N GLY A 109 -12.05 -6.10 -0.40
CA GLY A 109 -11.86 -6.13 1.05
C GLY A 109 -13.17 -5.99 1.77
N PHE A 110 -13.12 -6.19 3.09
CA PHE A 110 -14.31 -6.12 3.95
C PHE A 110 -14.18 -4.91 4.86
N PRO A 111 -15.10 -3.91 4.71
CA PRO A 111 -15.05 -2.71 5.56
C PRO A 111 -14.99 -3.08 7.03
N GLY A 112 -14.14 -2.41 7.77
CA GLY A 112 -13.94 -2.67 9.19
C GLY A 112 -12.81 -3.64 9.51
N ASP A 113 -12.27 -4.36 8.52
CA ASP A 113 -11.07 -5.18 8.73
C ASP A 113 -9.88 -4.28 9.06
N LYS A 114 -9.07 -4.71 10.00
CA LYS A 114 -7.88 -3.98 10.44
C LYS A 114 -6.87 -4.95 11.02
N LEU A 115 -5.64 -4.47 11.15
CA LEU A 115 -4.60 -5.26 11.78
C LEU A 115 -4.91 -5.40 13.28
N PRO A 116 -4.71 -6.61 13.86
CA PRO A 116 -4.88 -6.78 15.28
C PRO A 116 -3.83 -6.00 16.07
N GLU A 117 -4.19 -5.57 17.25
CA GLU A 117 -3.30 -4.85 18.17
C GLU A 117 -2.60 -5.83 19.11
N ALA A 118 -1.86 -6.74 18.63
CA ALA A 118 -1.14 -7.73 19.45
C ALA A 118 -2.06 -8.55 20.33
#